data_187bc01fdf24846ff149f07b3f285434
#
_entry.id   187bc01fdf24846ff149f07b3f285434
#
_cell.length_a   1.000
_cell.length_b   1.000
_cell.length_c   1.000
_cell.angle_alpha   90.00
_cell.angle_beta   90.00
_cell.angle_gamma   90.00
#
_symmetry.space_group_name_H-M   'P 1'
#
loop_
_entity.id
_entity.type
_entity.pdbx_description
1 polymer ?
#
loop_
_entity_poly.entity_id
_entity_poly.type
_entity_poly.pdbx_seq_one_letter_code
_entity_poly.pdbx_strand_id
1 'polypeptide(L)'
;MTAPDPIRAAFEEARATLDAFLADPKNVDAVHRFARAAADTLKRGGLLMSCGNGGSMCDAMHFAEEFTGRFRKDRAALPAIAFSDPSQLTCIANDFGFDEVFARSVEAYGKKGDLLVAITTSGNSPNILRAIEVAKKKGITVVGLLGKGGGKAKELVDVPIVVPRAETSDRIQELHIKVLHIAIEAVERELFPGNYGES
;
A
#
# COMPACT_ATOMS: atom_id res chain seq x y z
N MET A 1 13.82 37.74 -17.34
CA MET A 1 12.95 36.80 -16.61
C MET A 1 13.86 35.80 -15.92
N THR A 2 13.88 35.75 -14.60
CA THR A 2 14.62 34.72 -13.84
C THR A 2 14.03 33.34 -14.17
N ALA A 3 14.87 32.34 -14.39
CA ALA A 3 14.41 30.96 -14.59
C ALA A 3 13.52 30.51 -13.41
N PRO A 4 12.48 29.73 -13.63
CA PRO A 4 11.64 29.24 -12.54
C PRO A 4 12.48 28.43 -11.56
N ASP A 5 12.24 28.60 -10.28
CA ASP A 5 12.89 27.85 -9.22
C ASP A 5 12.44 26.38 -9.29
N PRO A 6 13.32 25.41 -9.64
CA PRO A 6 12.94 24.03 -9.83
C PRO A 6 12.49 23.33 -8.53
N ILE A 7 13.01 23.78 -7.37
CA ILE A 7 12.62 23.22 -6.06
C ILE A 7 11.18 23.62 -5.75
N ARG A 8 10.86 24.90 -5.93
CA ARG A 8 9.50 25.39 -5.74
C ARG A 8 8.50 24.70 -6.68
N ALA A 9 8.88 24.55 -7.95
CA ALA A 9 8.06 23.88 -8.95
C ALA A 9 7.75 22.42 -8.56
N ALA A 10 8.73 21.68 -8.03
CA ALA A 10 8.55 20.32 -7.55
C ALA A 10 7.53 20.22 -6.38
N PHE A 11 7.59 21.15 -5.40
CA PHE A 11 6.59 21.22 -4.32
C PHE A 11 5.20 21.59 -4.85
N GLU A 12 5.11 22.47 -5.82
CA GLU A 12 3.84 22.85 -6.44
C GLU A 12 3.22 21.71 -7.24
N GLU A 13 4.03 20.89 -7.92
CA GLU A 13 3.59 19.66 -8.58
C GLU A 13 3.04 18.64 -7.57
N ALA A 14 3.76 18.42 -6.45
CA ALA A 14 3.30 17.53 -5.38
C ALA A 14 1.96 18.00 -4.79
N ARG A 15 1.82 19.31 -4.55
CA ARG A 15 0.56 19.91 -4.10
C ARG A 15 -0.57 19.71 -5.11
N ALA A 16 -0.31 19.97 -6.39
CA ALA A 16 -1.31 19.79 -7.45
C ALA A 16 -1.77 18.33 -7.61
N THR A 17 -0.87 17.38 -7.37
CA THR A 17 -1.21 15.94 -7.35
C THR A 17 -2.15 15.61 -6.18
N LEU A 18 -1.88 16.15 -4.98
CA LEU A 18 -2.75 15.98 -3.82
C LEU A 18 -4.11 16.66 -4.04
N ASP A 19 -4.13 17.89 -4.56
CA ASP A 19 -5.37 18.63 -4.85
C ASP A 19 -6.24 17.85 -5.86
N ALA A 20 -5.62 17.28 -6.90
CA ALA A 20 -6.32 16.45 -7.88
C ALA A 20 -6.86 15.15 -7.28
N PHE A 21 -6.15 14.55 -6.32
CA PHE A 21 -6.63 13.38 -5.61
C PHE A 21 -7.88 13.69 -4.77
N LEU A 22 -7.84 14.81 -4.05
CA LEU A 22 -8.96 15.24 -3.20
C LEU A 22 -10.16 15.75 -3.99
N ALA A 23 -9.97 16.21 -5.23
CA ALA A 23 -11.05 16.70 -6.08
C ALA A 23 -12.04 15.60 -6.51
N ASP A 24 -11.63 14.31 -6.52
CA ASP A 24 -12.55 13.19 -6.77
C ASP A 24 -12.85 12.48 -5.43
N PRO A 25 -14.09 12.60 -4.91
CA PRO A 25 -14.48 11.97 -3.64
C PRO A 25 -14.32 10.44 -3.65
N LYS A 26 -14.34 9.78 -4.81
CA LYS A 26 -14.10 8.34 -4.93
C LYS A 26 -12.72 7.92 -4.42
N ASN A 27 -11.74 8.81 -4.50
CA ASN A 27 -10.39 8.52 -3.99
C ASN A 27 -10.39 8.45 -2.46
N VAL A 28 -11.03 9.40 -1.79
CA VAL A 28 -11.19 9.40 -0.34
C VAL A 28 -12.02 8.20 0.12
N ASP A 29 -13.11 7.88 -0.58
CA ASP A 29 -13.91 6.69 -0.32
C ASP A 29 -13.10 5.38 -0.47
N ALA A 30 -12.18 5.33 -1.43
CA ALA A 30 -11.28 4.18 -1.57
C ALA A 30 -10.33 4.04 -0.38
N VAL A 31 -9.83 5.15 0.18
CA VAL A 31 -9.00 5.13 1.41
C VAL A 31 -9.83 4.67 2.61
N HIS A 32 -11.08 5.11 2.75
CA HIS A 32 -12.00 4.60 3.78
C HIS A 32 -12.23 3.09 3.65
N ARG A 33 -12.45 2.58 2.44
CA ARG A 33 -12.61 1.14 2.19
C ARG A 33 -11.34 0.36 2.54
N PHE A 34 -10.17 0.91 2.23
CA PHE A 34 -8.88 0.33 2.62
C PHE A 34 -8.76 0.24 4.14
N ALA A 35 -8.95 1.34 4.86
CA ALA A 35 -8.84 1.38 6.32
C ALA A 35 -9.80 0.39 6.98
N ARG A 36 -11.07 0.35 6.53
CA ARG A 36 -12.07 -0.60 7.03
C ARG A 36 -11.66 -2.05 6.77
N ALA A 37 -11.22 -2.39 5.55
CA ALA A 37 -10.79 -3.73 5.21
C ALA A 37 -9.59 -4.19 6.07
N ALA A 38 -8.64 -3.29 6.36
CA ALA A 38 -7.51 -3.56 7.23
C ALA A 38 -7.95 -3.77 8.69
N ALA A 39 -8.81 -2.88 9.24
CA ALA A 39 -9.35 -3.01 10.58
C ALA A 39 -10.14 -4.32 10.76
N ASP A 40 -11.01 -4.64 9.81
CA ASP A 40 -11.79 -5.89 9.82
C ASP A 40 -10.89 -7.13 9.75
N THR A 41 -9.81 -7.08 8.96
CA THR A 41 -8.82 -8.17 8.90
C THR A 41 -8.17 -8.37 10.27
N LEU A 42 -7.72 -7.31 10.92
CA LEU A 42 -7.09 -7.37 12.24
C LEU A 42 -8.05 -7.83 13.33
N LYS A 43 -9.30 -7.35 13.33
CA LYS A 43 -10.35 -7.80 14.28
C LYS A 43 -10.60 -9.31 14.22
N ARG A 44 -10.45 -9.90 13.04
CA ARG A 44 -10.59 -11.36 12.85
C ARG A 44 -9.31 -12.15 13.14
N GLY A 45 -8.24 -11.51 13.58
CA GLY A 45 -6.94 -12.14 13.80
C GLY A 45 -6.21 -12.48 12.49
N GLY A 46 -6.51 -11.78 11.42
CA GLY A 46 -5.84 -11.91 10.13
C GLY A 46 -4.53 -11.14 10.07
N LEU A 47 -3.77 -11.37 8.99
CA LEU A 47 -2.46 -10.79 8.72
C LEU A 47 -2.59 -9.70 7.64
N LEU A 48 -1.96 -8.55 7.87
CA LEU A 48 -1.72 -7.55 6.84
C LEU A 48 -0.37 -7.84 6.16
N MET A 49 -0.40 -7.98 4.85
CA MET A 49 0.80 -8.20 4.04
C MET A 49 1.00 -7.02 3.10
N SER A 50 2.25 -6.70 2.78
CA SER A 50 2.57 -5.63 1.83
C SER A 50 3.73 -6.01 0.91
N CYS A 51 3.70 -5.52 -0.33
CA CYS A 51 4.77 -5.71 -1.29
C CYS A 51 4.84 -4.54 -2.28
N GLY A 52 6.04 -4.30 -2.81
CA GLY A 52 6.34 -3.26 -3.79
C GLY A 52 7.77 -3.38 -4.27
N ASN A 53 8.13 -2.68 -5.33
CA ASN A 53 9.49 -2.64 -5.86
C ASN A 53 10.16 -1.29 -5.53
N GLY A 54 11.46 -1.28 -5.24
CA GLY A 54 12.23 -0.06 -5.01
C GLY A 54 11.63 0.82 -3.90
N GLY A 55 11.31 2.10 -4.19
CA GLY A 55 10.68 3.01 -3.24
C GLY A 55 9.33 2.53 -2.73
N SER A 56 8.56 1.82 -3.56
CA SER A 56 7.32 1.18 -3.14
C SER A 56 7.55 0.02 -2.15
N MET A 57 8.74 -0.61 -2.15
CA MET A 57 9.11 -1.56 -1.10
C MET A 57 9.41 -0.85 0.22
N CYS A 58 10.02 0.35 0.17
CA CYS A 58 10.20 1.18 1.35
C CYS A 58 8.85 1.55 1.97
N ASP A 59 7.88 1.94 1.15
CA ASP A 59 6.51 2.22 1.60
C ASP A 59 5.84 0.97 2.22
N ALA A 60 6.03 -0.20 1.60
CA ALA A 60 5.50 -1.47 2.11
C ALA A 60 6.12 -1.85 3.47
N MET A 61 7.42 -1.65 3.64
CA MET A 61 8.12 -1.87 4.91
C MET A 61 7.64 -0.90 6.00
N HIS A 62 7.52 0.39 5.65
CA HIS A 62 7.03 1.42 6.55
C HIS A 62 5.59 1.10 7.02
N PHE A 63 4.70 0.70 6.11
CA PHE A 63 3.36 0.26 6.47
C PHE A 63 3.36 -0.89 7.49
N ALA A 64 4.17 -1.92 7.29
CA ALA A 64 4.20 -3.08 8.17
C ALA A 64 4.80 -2.76 9.55
N GLU A 65 5.85 -1.95 9.60
CA GLU A 65 6.52 -1.61 10.86
C GLU A 65 5.63 -0.73 11.75
N GLU A 66 4.81 0.17 11.17
CA GLU A 66 3.89 1.02 11.91
C GLU A 66 2.80 0.21 12.64
N PHE A 67 2.41 -0.96 12.12
CA PHE A 67 1.49 -1.87 12.81
C PHE A 67 2.18 -2.73 13.87
N THR A 68 3.38 -3.21 13.62
CA THR A 68 4.13 -4.05 14.56
C THR A 68 4.76 -3.23 15.68
N GLY A 69 5.12 -2.00 15.40
CA GLY A 69 5.60 -1.02 16.37
C GLY A 69 4.46 -0.19 16.99
N ARG A 70 4.59 1.11 16.91
CA ARG A 70 3.65 2.10 17.44
C ARG A 70 3.55 3.28 16.47
N PHE A 71 2.33 3.64 16.01
CA PHE A 71 2.16 4.79 15.13
C PHE A 71 2.12 6.12 15.89
N ARG A 72 1.07 6.40 16.65
CA ARG A 72 0.95 7.66 17.42
C ARG A 72 1.01 7.47 18.92
N LYS A 73 0.21 6.56 19.46
CA LYS A 73 0.16 6.25 20.89
C LYS A 73 0.43 4.77 21.13
N ASP A 74 0.80 4.45 22.35
CA ASP A 74 1.05 3.07 22.74
C ASP A 74 -0.21 2.21 22.62
N ARG A 75 -0.04 1.02 22.09
CA ARG A 75 -1.11 0.00 21.91
C ARG A 75 -0.49 -1.37 21.66
N ALA A 76 -1.29 -2.41 21.71
CA ALA A 76 -0.85 -3.75 21.34
C ALA A 76 -0.29 -3.82 19.91
N ALA A 77 0.77 -4.60 19.71
CA ALA A 77 1.31 -4.87 18.38
C ALA A 77 0.26 -5.58 17.51
N LEU A 78 0.21 -5.20 16.24
CA LEU A 78 -0.74 -5.74 15.26
C LEU A 78 0.02 -6.55 14.19
N PRO A 79 -0.53 -7.68 13.71
CA PRO A 79 0.15 -8.55 12.77
C PRO A 79 0.23 -7.93 11.38
N ALA A 80 1.42 -7.50 10.98
CA ALA A 80 1.73 -7.01 9.65
C ALA A 80 3.12 -7.44 9.20
N ILE A 81 3.30 -7.69 7.90
CA ILE A 81 4.59 -8.08 7.31
C ILE A 81 4.75 -7.48 5.92
N ALA A 82 5.95 -6.97 5.63
CA ALA A 82 6.37 -6.62 4.28
C ALA A 82 7.24 -7.72 3.69
N PHE A 83 7.05 -8.02 2.41
CA PHE A 83 7.91 -8.99 1.71
C PHE A 83 9.16 -8.30 1.19
N SER A 84 10.17 -8.15 2.06
CA SER A 84 11.37 -7.36 1.81
C SER A 84 12.65 -8.05 2.29
N ASP A 85 12.60 -9.28 2.80
CA ASP A 85 13.79 -10.00 3.25
C ASP A 85 14.70 -10.28 2.06
N PRO A 86 15.97 -9.83 2.08
CA PRO A 86 16.87 -9.95 0.94
C PRO A 86 17.25 -11.42 0.65
N SER A 87 17.31 -12.27 1.65
CA SER A 87 17.62 -13.70 1.44
C SER A 87 16.46 -14.39 0.73
N GLN A 88 15.23 -14.11 1.15
CA GLN A 88 14.02 -14.63 0.51
C GLN A 88 13.89 -14.15 -0.94
N LEU A 89 14.06 -12.83 -1.18
CA LEU A 89 13.96 -12.25 -2.51
C LEU A 89 15.00 -12.82 -3.47
N THR A 90 16.25 -12.92 -3.02
CA THR A 90 17.35 -13.44 -3.88
C THR A 90 17.21 -14.93 -4.14
N CYS A 91 16.82 -15.73 -3.16
CA CYS A 91 16.56 -17.16 -3.32
C CYS A 91 15.42 -17.38 -4.33
N ILE A 92 14.27 -16.75 -4.12
CA ILE A 92 13.13 -16.94 -5.04
C ILE A 92 13.45 -16.43 -6.45
N ALA A 93 14.12 -15.28 -6.56
CA ALA A 93 14.51 -14.74 -7.86
C ALA A 93 15.45 -15.68 -8.61
N ASN A 94 16.42 -16.31 -7.92
CA ASN A 94 17.35 -17.26 -8.50
C ASN A 94 16.67 -18.57 -8.96
N ASP A 95 15.75 -19.10 -8.16
CA ASP A 95 15.18 -20.43 -8.36
C ASP A 95 13.92 -20.43 -9.22
N PHE A 96 13.12 -19.35 -9.16
CA PHE A 96 11.79 -19.25 -9.79
C PHE A 96 11.62 -18.04 -10.70
N GLY A 97 12.62 -17.13 -10.73
CA GLY A 97 12.54 -15.88 -11.45
C GLY A 97 11.95 -14.72 -10.64
N PHE A 98 12.26 -13.49 -11.06
CA PHE A 98 11.89 -12.28 -10.34
C PHE A 98 10.37 -12.04 -10.28
N ASP A 99 9.62 -12.58 -11.23
CA ASP A 99 8.16 -12.45 -11.25
C ASP A 99 7.47 -13.18 -10.08
N GLU A 100 8.12 -14.16 -9.47
CA GLU A 100 7.56 -14.98 -8.39
C GLU A 100 7.96 -14.50 -6.97
N VAL A 101 8.83 -13.48 -6.84
CA VAL A 101 9.41 -13.07 -5.53
C VAL A 101 8.38 -12.74 -4.47
N PHE A 102 7.26 -12.11 -4.84
CA PHE A 102 6.18 -11.77 -3.92
C PHE A 102 5.07 -12.83 -3.91
N ALA A 103 4.80 -13.44 -5.06
CA ALA A 103 3.76 -14.46 -5.20
C ALA A 103 4.01 -15.65 -4.27
N ARG A 104 5.25 -16.16 -4.21
CA ARG A 104 5.62 -17.24 -3.30
C ARG A 104 5.48 -16.87 -1.82
N SER A 105 5.75 -15.62 -1.48
CA SER A 105 5.54 -15.12 -0.12
C SER A 105 4.05 -15.08 0.24
N VAL A 106 3.20 -14.62 -0.68
CA VAL A 106 1.73 -14.66 -0.50
C VAL A 106 1.23 -16.10 -0.38
N GLU A 107 1.78 -17.02 -1.19
CA GLU A 107 1.43 -18.45 -1.13
C GLU A 107 1.77 -19.06 0.25
N ALA A 108 2.95 -18.73 0.78
CA ALA A 108 3.46 -19.29 2.03
C ALA A 108 2.74 -18.73 3.27
N TYR A 109 2.54 -17.43 3.35
CA TYR A 109 2.02 -16.75 4.56
C TYR A 109 0.53 -16.47 4.52
N GLY A 110 -0.02 -16.20 3.33
CA GLY A 110 -1.38 -15.72 3.20
C GLY A 110 -2.42 -16.81 3.34
N LYS A 111 -3.54 -16.47 3.97
CA LYS A 111 -4.73 -17.33 4.11
C LYS A 111 -6.00 -16.52 3.83
N LYS A 112 -7.10 -17.19 3.58
CA LYS A 112 -8.41 -16.56 3.39
C LYS A 112 -8.75 -15.62 4.55
N GLY A 113 -9.15 -14.40 4.24
CA GLY A 113 -9.49 -13.35 5.20
C GLY A 113 -8.35 -12.43 5.58
N ASP A 114 -7.12 -12.68 5.12
CA ASP A 114 -6.00 -11.75 5.21
C ASP A 114 -6.14 -10.60 4.19
N LEU A 115 -5.24 -9.62 4.27
CA LEU A 115 -5.19 -8.49 3.36
C LEU A 115 -3.79 -8.31 2.78
N LEU A 116 -3.70 -8.04 1.48
CA LEU A 116 -2.47 -7.67 0.77
C LEU A 116 -2.56 -6.22 0.27
N VAL A 117 -1.58 -5.40 0.64
CA VAL A 117 -1.34 -4.09 0.02
C VAL A 117 -0.29 -4.26 -1.07
N ALA A 118 -0.74 -4.17 -2.32
CA ALA A 118 0.09 -4.29 -3.51
C ALA A 118 0.42 -2.90 -4.06
N ILE A 119 1.71 -2.50 -4.05
CA ILE A 119 2.15 -1.15 -4.39
C ILE A 119 2.91 -1.16 -5.70
N THR A 120 2.40 -0.46 -6.71
CA THR A 120 3.06 -0.32 -8.01
C THR A 120 2.68 0.99 -8.71
N THR A 121 3.67 1.82 -9.00
CA THR A 121 3.46 3.13 -9.65
C THR A 121 2.98 3.01 -11.09
N SER A 122 3.28 1.91 -11.77
CA SER A 122 2.85 1.65 -13.16
C SER A 122 1.55 0.83 -13.26
N GLY A 123 1.19 0.10 -12.20
CA GLY A 123 0.13 -0.89 -12.25
C GLY A 123 0.42 -2.11 -13.14
N ASN A 124 1.66 -2.28 -13.61
CA ASN A 124 2.02 -3.29 -14.60
C ASN A 124 3.24 -4.17 -14.23
N SER A 125 3.79 -4.01 -13.01
CA SER A 125 4.95 -4.80 -12.57
C SER A 125 4.60 -6.30 -12.50
N PRO A 126 5.25 -7.20 -13.27
CA PRO A 126 4.85 -8.60 -13.36
C PRO A 126 4.81 -9.31 -12.00
N ASN A 127 5.81 -9.10 -11.14
CA ASN A 127 5.88 -9.70 -9.81
C ASN A 127 4.73 -9.24 -8.89
N ILE A 128 4.26 -7.97 -9.02
CA ILE A 128 3.11 -7.47 -8.28
C ILE A 128 1.80 -8.09 -8.82
N LEU A 129 1.66 -8.19 -10.14
CA LEU A 129 0.49 -8.82 -10.76
C LEU A 129 0.39 -10.29 -10.33
N ARG A 130 1.50 -11.03 -10.33
CA ARG A 130 1.54 -12.42 -9.85
C ARG A 130 1.14 -12.55 -8.37
N ALA A 131 1.63 -11.65 -7.49
CA ALA A 131 1.24 -11.64 -6.10
C ALA A 131 -0.27 -11.38 -5.93
N ILE A 132 -0.85 -10.45 -6.69
CA ILE A 132 -2.29 -10.17 -6.71
C ILE A 132 -3.08 -11.42 -7.14
N GLU A 133 -2.68 -12.09 -8.22
CA GLU A 133 -3.35 -13.30 -8.70
C GLU A 133 -3.37 -14.42 -7.65
N VAL A 134 -2.24 -14.66 -6.97
CA VAL A 134 -2.15 -15.65 -5.90
C VAL A 134 -3.04 -15.26 -4.71
N ALA A 135 -3.00 -13.98 -4.30
CA ALA A 135 -3.84 -13.47 -3.23
C ALA A 135 -5.34 -13.67 -3.52
N LYS A 136 -5.77 -13.33 -4.73
CA LYS A 136 -7.17 -13.51 -5.17
C LYS A 136 -7.60 -14.98 -5.14
N LYS A 137 -6.76 -15.89 -5.63
CA LYS A 137 -7.03 -17.35 -5.60
C LYS A 137 -7.17 -17.89 -4.18
N LYS A 138 -6.45 -17.28 -3.20
CA LYS A 138 -6.51 -17.67 -1.79
C LYS A 138 -7.64 -16.98 -1.00
N GLY A 139 -8.43 -16.10 -1.64
CA GLY A 139 -9.51 -15.38 -0.97
C GLY A 139 -8.98 -14.29 -0.02
N ILE A 140 -7.84 -13.72 -0.34
CA ILE A 140 -7.20 -12.60 0.35
C ILE A 140 -7.73 -11.31 -0.27
N THR A 141 -8.10 -10.34 0.54
CA THR A 141 -8.50 -9.00 0.08
C THR A 141 -7.28 -8.24 -0.43
N VAL A 142 -7.37 -7.64 -1.61
CA VAL A 142 -6.24 -6.91 -2.19
C VAL A 142 -6.56 -5.43 -2.33
N VAL A 143 -5.71 -4.60 -1.72
CA VAL A 143 -5.68 -3.14 -1.91
C VAL A 143 -4.53 -2.81 -2.86
N GLY A 144 -4.78 -2.06 -3.91
CA GLY A 144 -3.76 -1.60 -4.84
C GLY A 144 -3.47 -0.12 -4.65
N LEU A 145 -2.21 0.23 -4.30
CA LEU A 145 -1.71 1.60 -4.40
C LEU A 145 -1.05 1.77 -5.76
N LEU A 146 -1.68 2.52 -6.63
CA LEU A 146 -1.41 2.54 -8.06
C LEU A 146 -1.15 3.96 -8.57
N GLY A 147 -0.46 4.06 -9.69
CA GLY A 147 -0.28 5.30 -10.44
C GLY A 147 -0.54 5.10 -11.93
N LYS A 148 -0.33 6.13 -12.72
CA LYS A 148 -0.40 6.09 -14.21
C LYS A 148 -1.67 5.43 -14.74
N GLY A 149 -2.84 5.79 -14.16
CA GLY A 149 -4.13 5.23 -14.55
C GLY A 149 -4.44 3.84 -13.97
N GLY A 150 -3.51 3.23 -13.24
CA GLY A 150 -3.70 1.96 -12.52
C GLY A 150 -3.25 0.71 -13.26
N GLY A 151 -2.95 0.79 -14.56
CA GLY A 151 -2.50 -0.34 -15.37
C GLY A 151 -3.40 -1.57 -15.26
N LYS A 152 -2.84 -2.75 -15.46
CA LYS A 152 -3.56 -4.03 -15.35
C LYS A 152 -4.00 -4.33 -13.90
N ALA A 153 -3.25 -3.84 -12.91
CA ALA A 153 -3.55 -4.09 -11.50
C ALA A 153 -4.91 -3.53 -11.08
N LYS A 154 -5.34 -2.40 -11.66
CA LYS A 154 -6.60 -1.73 -11.29
C LYS A 154 -7.83 -2.65 -11.38
N GLU A 155 -7.89 -3.48 -12.40
CA GLU A 155 -9.01 -4.40 -12.62
C GLU A 155 -8.92 -5.71 -11.80
N LEU A 156 -7.76 -5.97 -11.17
CA LEU A 156 -7.51 -7.19 -10.42
C LEU A 156 -7.70 -7.04 -8.91
N VAL A 157 -7.57 -5.81 -8.38
CA VAL A 157 -7.63 -5.55 -6.95
C VAL A 157 -9.06 -5.23 -6.48
N ASP A 158 -9.34 -5.45 -5.20
CA ASP A 158 -10.67 -5.17 -4.62
C ASP A 158 -10.84 -3.67 -4.31
N VAL A 159 -9.76 -3.01 -3.93
CA VAL A 159 -9.75 -1.59 -3.59
C VAL A 159 -8.62 -0.90 -4.37
N PRO A 160 -8.89 -0.40 -5.59
CA PRO A 160 -7.92 0.41 -6.32
C PRO A 160 -7.87 1.83 -5.77
N ILE A 161 -6.66 2.31 -5.42
CA ILE A 161 -6.35 3.68 -5.07
C ILE A 161 -5.35 4.19 -6.11
N VAL A 162 -5.79 5.04 -7.02
CA VAL A 162 -5.00 5.48 -8.16
C VAL A 162 -4.60 6.93 -8.00
N VAL A 163 -3.31 7.21 -7.96
CA VAL A 163 -2.77 8.58 -7.93
C VAL A 163 -3.00 9.24 -9.28
N PRO A 164 -3.77 10.36 -9.33
CA PRO A 164 -4.00 11.09 -10.57
C PRO A 164 -2.81 12.01 -10.92
N ARG A 165 -2.72 12.41 -12.19
CA ARG A 165 -1.84 13.47 -12.72
C ARG A 165 -0.32 13.30 -12.53
N ALA A 166 0.16 12.35 -11.77
CA ALA A 166 1.59 12.14 -11.57
C ALA A 166 2.15 11.21 -12.64
N GLU A 167 3.21 11.65 -13.32
CA GLU A 167 3.88 10.86 -14.38
C GLU A 167 5.13 10.16 -13.85
N THR A 168 5.78 10.72 -12.85
CA THR A 168 7.01 10.19 -12.24
C THR A 168 6.71 9.36 -11.00
N SER A 169 7.55 8.36 -10.74
CA SER A 169 7.31 7.41 -9.65
C SER A 169 7.44 8.07 -8.27
N ASP A 170 8.32 9.06 -8.11
CA ASP A 170 8.50 9.81 -6.87
C ASP A 170 7.21 10.57 -6.47
N ARG A 171 6.60 11.31 -7.41
CA ARG A 171 5.33 12.04 -7.16
C ARG A 171 4.18 11.10 -6.80
N ILE A 172 4.15 9.91 -7.40
CA ILE A 172 3.16 8.87 -7.08
C ILE A 172 3.42 8.32 -5.67
N GLN A 173 4.66 7.98 -5.33
CA GLN A 173 5.05 7.42 -4.04
C GLN A 173 4.83 8.40 -2.88
N GLU A 174 5.06 9.70 -3.07
CA GLU A 174 4.74 10.73 -2.06
C GLU A 174 3.27 10.71 -1.64
N LEU A 175 2.35 10.38 -2.56
CA LEU A 175 0.94 10.24 -2.21
C LEU A 175 0.63 8.84 -1.68
N HIS A 176 1.31 7.79 -2.15
CA HIS A 176 1.15 6.44 -1.61
C HIS A 176 1.47 6.39 -0.12
N ILE A 177 2.62 6.93 0.32
CA ILE A 177 2.97 6.94 1.74
C ILE A 177 2.01 7.79 2.57
N LYS A 178 1.51 8.90 2.02
CA LYS A 178 0.48 9.72 2.67
C LYS A 178 -0.82 8.93 2.88
N VAL A 179 -1.27 8.17 1.88
CA VAL A 179 -2.45 7.30 1.97
C VAL A 179 -2.25 6.21 3.02
N LEU A 180 -1.06 5.60 3.08
CA LEU A 180 -0.72 4.60 4.09
C LEU A 180 -0.83 5.17 5.51
N HIS A 181 -0.22 6.33 5.79
CA HIS A 181 -0.30 6.97 7.10
C HIS A 181 -1.74 7.32 7.50
N ILE A 182 -2.55 7.82 6.58
CA ILE A 182 -3.95 8.15 6.84
C ILE A 182 -4.77 6.89 7.11
N ALA A 183 -4.53 5.82 6.35
CA ALA A 183 -5.20 4.54 6.57
C ALA A 183 -4.81 3.91 7.91
N ILE A 184 -3.53 3.96 8.32
CA ILE A 184 -3.05 3.49 9.62
C ILE A 184 -3.75 4.26 10.74
N GLU A 185 -3.80 5.61 10.66
CA GLU A 185 -4.51 6.42 11.64
C GLU A 185 -6.00 6.03 11.75
N ALA A 186 -6.67 5.85 10.61
CA ALA A 186 -8.07 5.45 10.59
C ALA A 186 -8.30 4.06 11.21
N VAL A 187 -7.39 3.11 10.96
CA VAL A 187 -7.41 1.78 11.61
C VAL A 187 -7.21 1.90 13.11
N GLU A 188 -6.25 2.71 13.57
CA GLU A 188 -6.02 2.92 15.00
C GLU A 188 -7.22 3.57 15.71
N ARG A 189 -7.89 4.55 15.07
CA ARG A 189 -9.12 5.15 15.60
C ARG A 189 -10.22 4.11 15.79
N GLU A 190 -10.36 3.17 14.86
CA GLU A 190 -11.37 2.13 14.91
C GLU A 190 -11.04 1.03 15.94
N LEU A 191 -9.77 0.65 16.09
CA LEU A 191 -9.35 -0.44 17.00
C LEU A 191 -9.04 0.06 18.42
N PHE A 192 -8.60 1.30 18.56
CA PHE A 192 -8.15 1.91 19.82
C PHE A 192 -8.73 3.32 20.01
N PRO A 193 -10.07 3.48 20.00
CA PRO A 193 -10.72 4.80 20.04
C PRO A 193 -10.31 5.64 21.26
N GLY A 194 -10.04 5.00 22.40
CA GLY A 194 -9.54 5.67 23.61
C GLY A 194 -8.22 6.42 23.42
N ASN A 195 -7.40 6.04 22.45
CA ASN A 195 -6.17 6.74 22.10
C ASN A 195 -6.42 8.09 21.41
N TYR A 196 -7.63 8.31 20.91
CA TYR A 196 -8.01 9.50 20.15
C TYR A 196 -9.08 10.37 20.87
N GLY A 197 -9.42 10.02 22.14
CA GLY A 197 -10.45 10.72 22.89
C GLY A 197 -11.87 10.43 22.39
N GLU A 198 -12.03 9.38 21.61
CA GLU A 198 -13.30 8.86 21.10
C GLU A 198 -13.71 7.70 22.02
N SER A 199 -14.84 7.83 22.70
CA SER A 199 -15.42 6.82 23.62
C SER A 199 -16.68 6.23 23.03
#